data_5fb2479480179b3658ada91ddb3f44da
#
_entry.id   5fb2479480179b3658ada91ddb3f44da
#
_cell.length_a   1.000
_cell.length_b   1.000
_cell.length_c   1.000
_cell.angle_alpha   90.00
_cell.angle_beta   90.00
_cell.angle_gamma   90.00
#
_symmetry.space_group_name_H-M   'P 1'
#
loop_
_entity.id
_entity.type
_entity.pdbx_description
1 polymer ?
#
loop_
_entity_poly.entity_id
_entity_poly.type
_entity_poly.pdbx_seq_one_letter_code
_entity_poly.pdbx_strand_id
1 'polypeptide(L)'
;DYLGNLAPVGEIANVCHRHGVPLLVDNAHGAYLKFLPRSLHPMDLGADLCCDSAHKTLPVLTGGAYLHMGPDWTTEEAKAAMALFGSTSPSWLILQSLDGANPAMERLPGDIAALAPHIAALKGALLAHGFALVGAEPLKITVHAAKFGYSGEEMAEILEKQGIFCEFADGDFLVFMLTPRNTPEELDRLRAALCALPRGVRQEEPPIALARPKAA
;
A
#
# COMPACT_ATOMS: atom_id res chain seq x y z
N ASP A 1 -3.27 0.00 -5.38
CA ASP A 1 -3.35 -1.46 -5.31
C ASP A 1 -2.12 -2.08 -4.61
N TYR A 2 -2.04 -3.40 -4.51
CA TYR A 2 -0.91 -4.07 -3.85
C TYR A 2 0.43 -3.78 -4.52
N LEU A 3 0.47 -3.63 -5.83
CA LEU A 3 1.69 -3.34 -6.57
C LEU A 3 2.09 -1.86 -6.55
N GLY A 4 1.32 -1.02 -5.88
CA GLY A 4 1.59 0.42 -5.76
C GLY A 4 1.18 1.24 -6.97
N ASN A 5 0.25 0.74 -7.79
CA ASN A 5 -0.38 1.56 -8.81
C ASN A 5 -1.41 2.49 -8.17
N LEU A 6 -1.43 3.73 -8.60
CA LEU A 6 -2.38 4.75 -8.15
C LEU A 6 -3.46 4.93 -9.21
N ALA A 7 -4.72 4.74 -8.81
CA ALA A 7 -5.87 5.01 -9.69
C ALA A 7 -6.00 6.53 -9.93
N PRO A 8 -6.46 6.97 -11.12
CA PRO A 8 -6.70 8.36 -11.42
C PRO A 8 -8.03 8.85 -10.78
N VAL A 9 -8.04 8.86 -9.43
CA VAL A 9 -9.26 9.10 -8.62
C VAL A 9 -9.97 10.39 -9.03
N GLY A 10 -9.23 11.50 -9.26
CA GLY A 10 -9.83 12.77 -9.64
C GLY A 10 -10.54 12.73 -10.99
N GLU A 11 -10.01 11.99 -11.96
CA GLU A 11 -10.65 11.82 -13.26
C GLU A 11 -11.90 10.95 -13.14
N ILE A 12 -11.83 9.89 -12.34
CA ILE A 12 -12.97 9.00 -12.07
C ILE A 12 -14.07 9.76 -11.33
N ALA A 13 -13.73 10.55 -10.29
CA ALA A 13 -14.68 11.39 -9.56
C ALA A 13 -15.41 12.35 -10.49
N ASN A 14 -14.66 13.04 -11.37
CA ASN A 14 -15.26 13.95 -12.36
C ASN A 14 -16.24 13.25 -13.30
N VAL A 15 -15.98 12.00 -13.68
CA VAL A 15 -16.93 11.22 -14.50
C VAL A 15 -18.15 10.84 -13.68
N CYS A 16 -17.99 10.31 -12.49
CA CYS A 16 -19.08 9.90 -11.60
C CYS A 16 -20.01 11.07 -11.31
N HIS A 17 -19.46 12.21 -10.92
CA HIS A 17 -20.25 13.40 -10.55
C HIS A 17 -21.02 13.99 -11.73
N ARG A 18 -20.48 13.96 -12.96
CA ARG A 18 -21.25 14.37 -14.17
C ARG A 18 -22.49 13.50 -14.40
N HIS A 19 -22.49 12.28 -13.87
CA HIS A 19 -23.63 11.37 -13.98
C HIS A 19 -24.47 11.30 -12.68
N GLY A 20 -24.20 12.16 -11.71
CA GLY A 20 -24.90 12.18 -10.42
C GLY A 20 -24.66 10.91 -9.58
N VAL A 21 -23.51 10.24 -9.76
CA VAL A 21 -23.14 9.01 -9.03
C VAL A 21 -22.03 9.35 -8.05
N PRO A 22 -22.16 8.98 -6.75
CA PRO A 22 -21.08 9.15 -5.79
C PRO A 22 -19.95 8.16 -6.05
N LEU A 23 -18.71 8.59 -5.77
CA LEU A 23 -17.51 7.75 -5.83
C LEU A 23 -17.10 7.29 -4.43
N LEU A 24 -17.14 5.98 -4.21
CA LEU A 24 -16.64 5.34 -3.00
C LEU A 24 -15.29 4.68 -3.30
N VAL A 25 -14.29 4.92 -2.46
CA VAL A 25 -12.93 4.41 -2.66
C VAL A 25 -12.49 3.54 -1.50
N ASP A 26 -12.09 2.29 -1.79
CA ASP A 26 -11.30 1.49 -0.88
C ASP A 26 -9.83 1.90 -1.03
N ASN A 27 -9.31 2.59 0.00
CA ASN A 27 -7.95 3.12 0.05
C ASN A 27 -7.14 2.40 1.14
N ALA A 28 -7.33 1.11 1.28
CA ALA A 28 -6.78 0.33 2.40
C ALA A 28 -5.27 0.53 2.65
N HIS A 29 -4.46 0.75 1.60
CA HIS A 29 -3.01 0.99 1.73
C HIS A 29 -2.62 2.47 1.70
N GLY A 30 -3.56 3.38 1.46
CA GLY A 30 -3.27 4.76 1.09
C GLY A 30 -3.53 5.82 2.16
N ALA A 31 -3.77 5.45 3.43
CA ALA A 31 -4.03 6.45 4.48
C ALA A 31 -2.93 7.52 4.57
N TYR A 32 -1.66 7.13 4.38
CA TYR A 32 -0.52 8.05 4.41
C TYR A 32 -0.48 9.04 3.22
N LEU A 33 -1.20 8.77 2.13
CA LEU A 33 -1.25 9.63 0.93
C LEU A 33 -1.80 11.04 1.24
N LYS A 34 -2.57 11.18 2.33
CA LYS A 34 -3.04 12.46 2.86
C LYS A 34 -1.88 13.37 3.26
N PHE A 35 -0.79 12.80 3.73
CA PHE A 35 0.33 13.50 4.36
C PHE A 35 1.48 13.79 3.41
N LEU A 36 1.31 13.52 2.12
CA LEU A 36 2.26 13.89 1.09
C LEU A 36 2.26 15.42 0.87
N PRO A 37 3.37 16.02 0.38
CA PRO A 37 3.43 17.45 0.05
C PRO A 37 2.33 17.92 -0.90
N ARG A 38 1.91 17.06 -1.82
CA ARG A 38 0.68 17.14 -2.58
C ARG A 38 -0.13 15.91 -2.23
N SER A 39 -1.25 16.11 -1.55
CA SER A 39 -2.11 14.98 -1.19
C SER A 39 -2.57 14.20 -2.42
N LEU A 40 -2.46 12.88 -2.32
CA LEU A 40 -3.02 11.92 -3.27
C LEU A 40 -4.14 11.10 -2.63
N HIS A 41 -4.61 11.54 -1.46
CA HIS A 41 -5.70 10.87 -0.75
C HIS A 41 -7.02 11.05 -1.51
N PRO A 42 -7.84 10.00 -1.67
CA PRO A 42 -9.07 10.03 -2.44
C PRO A 42 -10.03 11.16 -2.08
N MET A 43 -10.19 11.49 -0.79
CA MET A 43 -11.06 12.59 -0.37
C MET A 43 -10.59 13.96 -0.90
N ASP A 44 -9.29 14.18 -1.03
CA ASP A 44 -8.74 15.41 -1.58
C ASP A 44 -8.81 15.43 -3.13
N LEU A 45 -9.03 14.28 -3.73
CA LEU A 45 -9.17 14.11 -5.17
C LEU A 45 -10.63 14.01 -5.63
N GLY A 46 -11.59 14.16 -4.70
CA GLY A 46 -13.01 14.26 -5.02
C GLY A 46 -13.81 12.98 -4.78
N ALA A 47 -13.29 12.01 -4.04
CA ALA A 47 -14.11 10.89 -3.56
C ALA A 47 -15.15 11.37 -2.55
N ASP A 48 -16.35 10.79 -2.57
CA ASP A 48 -17.45 11.12 -1.66
C ASP A 48 -17.36 10.33 -0.36
N LEU A 49 -16.83 9.12 -0.44
CA LEU A 49 -16.55 8.24 0.70
C LEU A 49 -15.21 7.53 0.48
N CYS A 50 -14.45 7.35 1.54
CA CYS A 50 -13.18 6.63 1.49
C CYS A 50 -12.96 5.81 2.76
N CYS A 51 -12.51 4.57 2.61
CA CYS A 51 -12.15 3.70 3.70
C CYS A 51 -10.63 3.48 3.73
N ASP A 52 -9.98 3.81 4.86
CA ASP A 52 -8.56 3.59 5.10
C ASP A 52 -8.34 2.48 6.12
N SER A 53 -7.51 1.50 5.82
CA SER A 53 -6.95 0.61 6.84
C SER A 53 -5.80 1.33 7.55
N ALA A 54 -6.14 2.11 8.58
CA ALA A 54 -5.16 2.94 9.30
C ALA A 54 -3.95 2.14 9.80
N HIS A 55 -4.19 0.92 10.28
CA HIS A 55 -3.17 0.03 10.82
C HIS A 55 -2.09 -0.42 9.81
N LYS A 56 -2.31 -0.23 8.51
CA LYS A 56 -1.33 -0.64 7.49
C LYS A 56 -0.23 0.41 7.29
N THR A 57 -0.54 1.68 7.41
CA THR A 57 0.39 2.76 7.07
C THR A 57 0.50 3.86 8.14
N LEU A 58 -0.37 3.85 9.14
CA LEU A 58 -0.34 4.77 10.29
C LEU A 58 -0.03 4.00 11.57
N PRO A 59 0.43 4.66 12.64
CA PRO A 59 0.80 4.01 13.89
C PRO A 59 -0.42 3.60 14.74
N VAL A 60 -1.24 2.70 14.18
CA VAL A 60 -2.49 2.20 14.74
C VAL A 60 -2.44 0.68 14.88
N LEU A 61 -3.06 0.13 15.92
CA LEU A 61 -3.14 -1.32 16.11
C LEU A 61 -3.94 -2.00 15.01
N THR A 62 -3.55 -3.24 14.68
CA THR A 62 -4.21 -4.07 13.65
C THR A 62 -5.73 -4.12 13.86
N GLY A 63 -6.46 -3.87 12.78
CA GLY A 63 -7.92 -3.77 12.76
C GLY A 63 -8.45 -2.32 12.86
N GLY A 64 -7.58 -1.34 13.17
CA GLY A 64 -7.97 0.07 13.15
C GLY A 64 -8.15 0.61 11.73
N ALA A 65 -9.28 1.25 11.48
CA ALA A 65 -9.64 1.82 10.19
C ALA A 65 -10.37 3.15 10.36
N TYR A 66 -10.33 4.00 9.34
CA TYR A 66 -11.12 5.22 9.25
C TYR A 66 -12.10 5.12 8.08
N LEU A 67 -13.31 5.62 8.29
CA LEU A 67 -14.25 5.94 7.23
C LEU A 67 -14.32 7.46 7.10
N HIS A 68 -13.91 7.98 5.96
CA HIS A 68 -13.98 9.39 5.62
C HIS A 68 -15.24 9.63 4.78
N MET A 69 -15.94 10.72 5.09
CA MET A 69 -17.20 11.06 4.44
C MET A 69 -17.18 12.51 3.94
N GLY A 70 -17.68 12.72 2.74
CA GLY A 70 -17.97 14.03 2.20
C GLY A 70 -19.20 14.66 2.86
N PRO A 71 -19.48 15.93 2.56
CA PRO A 71 -20.53 16.72 3.24
C PRO A 71 -21.95 16.22 2.98
N ASP A 72 -22.17 15.43 1.96
CA ASP A 72 -23.50 14.90 1.59
C ASP A 72 -23.90 13.66 2.41
N TRP A 73 -23.05 13.21 3.32
CA TRP A 73 -23.28 12.03 4.17
C TRP A 73 -23.34 12.40 5.65
N THR A 74 -24.25 11.77 6.37
CA THR A 74 -24.40 11.98 7.82
C THR A 74 -23.71 10.86 8.63
N THR A 75 -23.29 11.21 9.82
CA THR A 75 -22.72 10.23 10.77
C THR A 75 -23.74 9.13 11.11
N GLU A 76 -25.01 9.47 11.18
CA GLU A 76 -26.11 8.55 11.47
C GLU A 76 -26.27 7.50 10.35
N GLU A 77 -26.24 7.91 9.08
CA GLU A 77 -26.29 7.00 7.94
C GLU A 77 -25.09 6.04 7.95
N ALA A 78 -23.89 6.56 8.15
CA ALA A 78 -22.70 5.75 8.23
C ALA A 78 -22.75 4.73 9.39
N LYS A 79 -23.16 5.15 10.58
CA LYS A 79 -23.34 4.26 11.74
C LYS A 79 -24.39 3.20 11.47
N ALA A 80 -25.52 3.56 10.88
CA ALA A 80 -26.59 2.61 10.53
C ALA A 80 -26.08 1.56 9.52
N ALA A 81 -25.34 1.97 8.50
CA ALA A 81 -24.76 1.06 7.52
C ALA A 81 -23.69 0.14 8.14
N MET A 82 -22.80 0.68 8.96
CA MET A 82 -21.79 -0.10 9.67
C MET A 82 -22.40 -1.12 10.64
N ALA A 83 -23.52 -0.79 11.29
CA ALA A 83 -24.20 -1.69 12.23
C ALA A 83 -24.76 -2.95 11.55
N LEU A 84 -24.95 -2.96 10.23
CA LEU A 84 -25.42 -4.13 9.49
C LEU A 84 -24.32 -5.21 9.34
N PHE A 85 -23.05 -4.81 9.30
CA PHE A 85 -21.93 -5.68 8.98
C PHE A 85 -20.83 -5.65 10.03
N GLY A 86 -20.77 -4.60 10.84
CA GLY A 86 -19.74 -4.39 11.84
C GLY A 86 -20.07 -5.05 13.18
N SER A 87 -19.06 -5.16 14.04
CA SER A 87 -19.23 -5.65 15.40
C SER A 87 -19.95 -4.60 16.27
N THR A 88 -20.85 -5.07 17.14
CA THR A 88 -21.48 -4.25 18.19
C THR A 88 -20.57 -4.08 19.41
N SER A 89 -19.43 -4.78 19.45
CA SER A 89 -18.49 -4.78 20.57
C SER A 89 -17.11 -4.30 20.10
N PRO A 90 -16.90 -2.99 19.91
CA PRO A 90 -15.63 -2.46 19.45
C PRO A 90 -14.52 -2.70 20.48
N SER A 91 -13.30 -2.96 20.01
CA SER A 91 -12.14 -3.05 20.88
C SER A 91 -11.71 -1.65 21.33
N TRP A 92 -11.78 -1.42 22.64
CA TRP A 92 -11.31 -0.16 23.24
C TRP A 92 -9.81 0.09 22.99
N LEU A 93 -8.99 -0.95 22.92
CA LEU A 93 -7.55 -0.82 22.60
C LEU A 93 -7.35 -0.29 21.19
N ILE A 94 -8.13 -0.78 20.22
CA ILE A 94 -8.06 -0.29 18.83
C ILE A 94 -8.53 1.16 18.77
N LEU A 95 -9.65 1.50 19.40
CA LEU A 95 -10.16 2.88 19.45
C LEU A 95 -9.15 3.83 20.10
N GLN A 96 -8.54 3.41 21.21
CA GLN A 96 -7.50 4.19 21.88
C GLN A 96 -6.25 4.37 20.99
N SER A 97 -5.88 3.35 20.21
CA SER A 97 -4.75 3.47 19.28
C SER A 97 -5.03 4.44 18.13
N LEU A 98 -6.28 4.47 17.64
CA LEU A 98 -6.70 5.44 16.60
C LEU A 98 -6.64 6.88 17.14
N ASP A 99 -7.13 7.12 18.35
CA ASP A 99 -7.05 8.43 19.00
C ASP A 99 -5.59 8.82 19.32
N GLY A 100 -4.82 7.89 19.87
CA GLY A 100 -3.42 8.09 20.22
C GLY A 100 -2.48 8.30 19.01
N ALA A 101 -2.92 7.99 17.79
CA ALA A 101 -2.16 8.23 16.57
C ALA A 101 -2.17 9.70 16.13
N ASN A 102 -3.14 10.53 16.57
CA ASN A 102 -3.28 11.91 16.13
C ASN A 102 -1.98 12.75 16.26
N PRO A 103 -1.26 12.76 17.40
CA PRO A 103 -0.01 13.53 17.51
C PRO A 103 1.11 13.05 16.58
N ALA A 104 1.10 11.76 16.20
CA ALA A 104 2.07 11.24 15.24
C ALA A 104 1.72 11.67 13.81
N MET A 105 0.44 11.77 13.47
CA MET A 105 -0.01 12.24 12.16
C MET A 105 0.39 13.70 11.88
N GLU A 106 0.47 14.55 12.90
CA GLU A 106 0.95 15.94 12.75
C GLU A 106 2.40 16.00 12.25
N ARG A 107 3.24 15.05 12.62
CA ARG A 107 4.65 14.98 12.22
C ARG A 107 4.86 14.24 10.90
N LEU A 108 3.89 13.46 10.48
CA LEU A 108 4.01 12.54 9.34
C LEU A 108 4.45 13.23 8.03
N PRO A 109 3.98 14.45 7.66
CA PRO A 109 4.46 15.14 6.48
C PRO A 109 5.98 15.39 6.49
N GLY A 110 6.53 15.81 7.63
CA GLY A 110 7.96 16.02 7.81
C GLY A 110 8.77 14.73 7.75
N ASP A 111 8.25 13.68 8.43
CA ASP A 111 8.90 12.37 8.48
C ASP A 111 8.93 11.70 7.08
N ILE A 112 7.85 11.80 6.31
CA ILE A 112 7.81 11.32 4.91
C ILE A 112 8.78 12.11 4.04
N ALA A 113 8.79 13.44 4.16
CA ALA A 113 9.68 14.28 3.37
C ALA A 113 11.17 13.99 3.65
N ALA A 114 11.51 13.68 4.91
CA ALA A 114 12.87 13.30 5.29
C ALA A 114 13.29 11.94 4.70
N LEU A 115 12.37 10.97 4.61
CA LEU A 115 12.66 9.63 4.08
C LEU A 115 12.67 9.59 2.53
N ALA A 116 11.92 10.45 1.87
CA ALA A 116 11.72 10.44 0.42
C ALA A 116 13.04 10.40 -0.41
N PRO A 117 14.10 11.20 -0.09
CA PRO A 117 15.36 11.13 -0.82
C PRO A 117 16.05 9.76 -0.73
N HIS A 118 15.98 9.09 0.42
CA HIS A 118 16.57 7.77 0.63
C HIS A 118 15.82 6.70 -0.17
N ILE A 119 14.49 6.79 -0.23
CA ILE A 119 13.68 5.90 -1.08
C ILE A 119 14.01 6.13 -2.56
N ALA A 120 14.14 7.37 -2.99
CA ALA A 120 14.50 7.69 -4.37
C ALA A 120 15.89 7.15 -4.73
N ALA A 121 16.86 7.29 -3.83
CA ALA A 121 18.20 6.72 -4.01
C ALA A 121 18.19 5.19 -4.10
N LEU A 122 17.40 4.52 -3.24
CA LEU A 122 17.22 3.07 -3.27
C LEU A 122 16.60 2.64 -4.60
N LYS A 123 15.48 3.25 -5.02
CA LYS A 123 14.84 2.95 -6.32
C LYS A 123 15.80 3.15 -7.48
N GLY A 124 16.56 4.26 -7.48
CA GLY A 124 17.58 4.56 -8.50
C GLY A 124 18.68 3.49 -8.56
N ALA A 125 19.18 3.04 -7.42
CA ALA A 125 20.20 2.00 -7.34
C ALA A 125 19.69 0.65 -7.85
N LEU A 126 18.45 0.27 -7.52
CA LEU A 126 17.83 -0.97 -8.00
C LEU A 126 17.66 -0.94 -9.52
N LEU A 127 17.17 0.18 -10.08
CA LEU A 127 17.07 0.36 -11.54
C LEU A 127 18.43 0.28 -12.22
N ALA A 128 19.45 0.93 -11.66
CA ALA A 128 20.82 0.87 -12.20
C ALA A 128 21.43 -0.53 -12.14
N HIS A 129 21.03 -1.33 -11.16
CA HIS A 129 21.43 -2.74 -11.03
C HIS A 129 20.72 -3.67 -12.03
N GLY A 130 19.66 -3.17 -12.69
CA GLY A 130 18.91 -3.91 -13.72
C GLY A 130 17.60 -4.50 -13.23
N PHE A 131 17.13 -4.17 -12.04
CA PHE A 131 15.78 -4.49 -11.60
C PHE A 131 14.74 -3.67 -12.38
N ALA A 132 13.59 -4.27 -12.66
CA ALA A 132 12.41 -3.56 -13.12
C ALA A 132 11.52 -3.25 -11.91
N LEU A 133 11.17 -1.98 -11.72
CA LEU A 133 10.24 -1.54 -10.70
C LEU A 133 8.90 -1.19 -11.32
N VAL A 134 7.81 -1.44 -10.60
CA VAL A 134 6.45 -1.09 -11.00
C VAL A 134 5.76 -0.28 -9.91
N GLY A 135 4.63 0.35 -10.25
CA GLY A 135 3.89 1.21 -9.35
C GLY A 135 4.50 2.59 -9.18
N ALA A 136 3.67 3.53 -8.77
CA ALA A 136 4.03 4.94 -8.58
C ALA A 136 3.89 5.40 -7.10
N GLU A 137 3.44 4.52 -6.22
CA GLU A 137 3.20 4.83 -4.81
C GLU A 137 4.52 5.16 -4.10
N PRO A 138 4.61 6.33 -3.40
CA PRO A 138 5.88 6.84 -2.88
C PRO A 138 6.57 5.92 -1.87
N LEU A 139 5.81 5.34 -0.94
CA LEU A 139 6.33 4.49 0.13
C LEU A 139 6.30 2.99 -0.22
N LYS A 140 6.10 2.63 -1.48
CA LYS A 140 6.23 1.25 -1.95
C LYS A 140 7.42 1.07 -2.89
N ILE A 141 8.03 -0.10 -2.78
CA ILE A 141 9.01 -0.60 -3.74
C ILE A 141 8.51 -1.95 -4.22
N THR A 142 8.08 -1.99 -5.47
CA THR A 142 7.61 -3.22 -6.11
C THR A 142 8.59 -3.63 -7.18
N VAL A 143 9.27 -4.73 -6.93
CA VAL A 143 10.24 -5.34 -7.85
C VAL A 143 9.50 -6.34 -8.72
N HIS A 144 9.64 -6.23 -10.03
CA HIS A 144 9.22 -7.28 -10.96
C HIS A 144 10.29 -8.37 -10.98
N ALA A 145 10.19 -9.30 -10.05
CA ALA A 145 11.17 -10.36 -9.79
C ALA A 145 11.39 -11.25 -11.03
N ALA A 146 10.30 -11.57 -11.74
CA ALA A 146 10.34 -12.40 -12.94
C ALA A 146 11.27 -11.83 -14.03
N LYS A 147 11.35 -10.50 -14.18
CA LYS A 147 12.28 -9.86 -15.12
C LYS A 147 13.74 -9.93 -14.70
N PHE A 148 14.00 -10.22 -13.43
CA PHE A 148 15.35 -10.41 -12.90
C PHE A 148 15.76 -11.89 -12.86
N GLY A 149 14.81 -12.80 -13.15
CA GLY A 149 15.05 -14.24 -13.28
C GLY A 149 14.72 -15.05 -12.02
N TYR A 150 13.86 -14.53 -11.14
CA TYR A 150 13.36 -15.19 -9.93
C TYR A 150 11.84 -15.10 -9.87
N SER A 151 11.22 -15.94 -9.05
CA SER A 151 9.90 -15.59 -8.53
C SER A 151 10.01 -14.61 -7.37
N GLY A 152 8.91 -13.92 -7.03
CA GLY A 152 8.88 -13.05 -5.86
C GLY A 152 9.09 -13.83 -4.58
N GLU A 153 8.50 -15.04 -4.48
CA GLU A 153 8.66 -15.94 -3.34
C GLU A 153 10.13 -16.39 -3.16
N GLU A 154 10.82 -16.76 -4.25
CA GLU A 154 12.25 -17.12 -4.18
C GLU A 154 13.10 -15.96 -3.65
N MET A 155 12.84 -14.73 -4.14
CA MET A 155 13.52 -13.54 -3.61
C MET A 155 13.19 -13.30 -2.13
N ALA A 156 11.91 -13.45 -1.74
CA ALA A 156 11.47 -13.30 -0.37
C ALA A 156 12.21 -14.27 0.56
N GLU A 157 12.29 -15.55 0.22
CA GLU A 157 13.00 -16.56 0.99
C GLU A 157 14.51 -16.26 1.16
N ILE A 158 15.15 -15.73 0.12
CA ILE A 158 16.56 -15.34 0.19
C ILE A 158 16.75 -14.15 1.14
N LEU A 159 15.84 -13.18 1.12
CA LEU A 159 15.89 -11.99 1.96
C LEU A 159 15.51 -12.29 3.40
N GLU A 160 14.56 -13.20 3.65
CA GLU A 160 14.20 -13.66 5.00
C GLU A 160 15.38 -14.26 5.76
N LYS A 161 16.25 -15.01 5.08
CA LYS A 161 17.50 -15.55 5.67
C LYS A 161 18.45 -14.45 6.14
N GLN A 162 18.27 -13.23 5.66
CA GLN A 162 19.01 -12.04 6.06
C GLN A 162 18.19 -11.14 7.01
N GLY A 163 17.01 -11.61 7.46
CA GLY A 163 16.11 -10.88 8.34
C GLY A 163 15.44 -9.68 7.67
N ILE A 164 15.19 -9.76 6.35
CA ILE A 164 14.45 -8.76 5.58
C ILE A 164 13.14 -9.39 5.12
N PHE A 165 12.01 -8.82 5.55
CA PHE A 165 10.68 -9.32 5.27
C PHE A 165 9.97 -8.39 4.28
N CYS A 166 9.31 -8.96 3.28
CA CYS A 166 8.48 -8.23 2.34
C CYS A 166 7.03 -8.16 2.83
N GLU A 167 6.25 -7.25 2.26
CA GLU A 167 4.80 -7.15 2.48
C GLU A 167 4.04 -8.21 1.70
N PHE A 168 4.48 -8.47 0.46
CA PHE A 168 3.81 -9.39 -0.45
C PHE A 168 4.83 -9.97 -1.44
N ALA A 169 4.65 -11.23 -1.79
CA ALA A 169 5.39 -11.90 -2.85
C ALA A 169 4.47 -12.87 -3.60
N ASP A 170 4.65 -12.93 -4.91
CA ASP A 170 4.01 -13.92 -5.78
C ASP A 170 4.97 -14.39 -6.89
N GLY A 171 4.47 -15.13 -7.86
CA GLY A 171 5.28 -15.65 -8.97
C GLY A 171 6.03 -14.57 -9.76
N ASP A 172 5.56 -13.32 -9.78
CA ASP A 172 6.12 -12.27 -10.61
C ASP A 172 6.69 -11.08 -9.81
N PHE A 173 6.15 -10.79 -8.63
CA PHE A 173 6.42 -9.56 -7.91
C PHE A 173 6.86 -9.77 -6.47
N LEU A 174 7.67 -8.84 -6.00
CA LEU A 174 8.08 -8.70 -4.60
C LEU A 174 7.81 -7.26 -4.16
N VAL A 175 7.04 -7.06 -3.10
CA VAL A 175 6.58 -5.75 -2.64
C VAL A 175 7.10 -5.45 -1.25
N PHE A 176 7.71 -4.27 -1.08
CA PHE A 176 8.05 -3.70 0.22
C PHE A 176 7.18 -2.48 0.47
N MET A 177 6.55 -2.44 1.64
CA MET A 177 5.90 -1.27 2.18
C MET A 177 6.82 -0.59 3.18
N LEU A 178 7.16 0.67 2.91
CA LEU A 178 8.01 1.49 3.75
C LEU A 178 7.16 2.42 4.61
N THR A 179 7.67 2.73 5.77
CA THR A 179 7.07 3.72 6.67
C THR A 179 8.11 4.74 7.08
N PRO A 180 7.74 5.94 7.56
CA PRO A 180 8.68 6.91 8.10
C PRO A 180 9.48 6.44 9.33
N ARG A 181 9.19 5.23 9.83
CA ARG A 181 9.97 4.59 10.90
C ARG A 181 11.18 3.81 10.39
N ASN A 182 11.21 3.52 9.09
CA ASN A 182 12.38 2.91 8.49
C ASN A 182 13.56 3.89 8.50
N THR A 183 14.72 3.37 8.85
CA THR A 183 15.94 4.17 8.88
C THR A 183 16.70 4.13 7.55
N PRO A 184 17.56 5.10 7.25
CA PRO A 184 18.43 5.04 6.08
C PRO A 184 19.28 3.75 6.02
N GLU A 185 19.75 3.26 7.19
CA GLU A 185 20.55 2.05 7.31
C GLU A 185 19.74 0.80 6.92
N GLU A 186 18.45 0.74 7.26
CA GLU A 186 17.55 -0.33 6.83
C GLU A 186 17.34 -0.32 5.32
N LEU A 187 17.18 0.86 4.72
CA LEU A 187 17.08 1.00 3.25
C LEU A 187 18.38 0.61 2.56
N ASP A 188 19.53 0.99 3.12
CA ASP A 188 20.84 0.58 2.60
C ASP A 188 21.05 -0.93 2.71
N ARG A 189 20.59 -1.55 3.81
CA ARG A 189 20.62 -3.00 3.98
C ARG A 189 19.75 -3.71 2.95
N LEU A 190 18.53 -3.21 2.70
CA LEU A 190 17.65 -3.73 1.64
C LEU A 190 18.31 -3.60 0.25
N ARG A 191 18.89 -2.42 -0.04
CA ARG A 191 19.64 -2.18 -1.27
C ARG A 191 20.78 -3.18 -1.44
N ALA A 192 21.60 -3.35 -0.42
CA ALA A 192 22.75 -4.24 -0.46
C ALA A 192 22.33 -5.70 -0.68
N ALA A 193 21.27 -6.15 0.01
CA ALA A 193 20.77 -7.52 -0.12
C ALA A 193 20.21 -7.80 -1.52
N LEU A 194 19.41 -6.89 -2.08
CA LEU A 194 18.87 -7.03 -3.44
C LEU A 194 19.99 -6.96 -4.50
N CYS A 195 20.89 -5.99 -4.41
CA CYS A 195 21.99 -5.84 -5.37
C CYS A 195 23.07 -6.94 -5.25
N ALA A 196 23.07 -7.73 -4.20
CA ALA A 196 23.94 -8.92 -4.09
C ALA A 196 23.38 -10.14 -4.85
N LEU A 197 22.11 -10.11 -5.26
CA LEU A 197 21.51 -11.19 -6.02
C LEU A 197 22.11 -11.25 -7.43
N PRO A 198 22.63 -12.39 -7.88
CA PRO A 198 23.00 -12.56 -9.28
C PRO A 198 21.74 -12.57 -10.14
N ARG A 199 21.85 -12.14 -11.38
CA ARG A 199 20.74 -12.29 -12.33
C ARG A 199 20.43 -13.77 -12.53
N GLY A 200 19.21 -14.17 -12.25
CA GLY A 200 18.73 -15.54 -12.38
C GLY A 200 18.28 -15.87 -13.81
N VAL A 201 17.95 -17.13 -14.00
CA VAL A 201 17.24 -17.62 -15.19
C VAL A 201 15.98 -18.30 -14.68
N ARG A 202 14.84 -17.62 -14.83
CA ARG A 202 13.55 -18.19 -14.43
C ARG A 202 13.23 -19.41 -15.29
N GLN A 203 12.88 -20.51 -14.65
CA GLN A 203 12.23 -21.62 -15.36
C GLN A 203 10.77 -21.23 -15.60
N GLU A 204 10.32 -21.33 -16.85
CA GLU A 204 8.90 -21.10 -17.16
C GLU A 204 8.08 -22.19 -16.45
N GLU A 205 7.22 -21.75 -15.53
CA GLU A 205 6.23 -22.67 -14.99
C GLU A 205 5.22 -23.03 -16.09
N PRO A 206 4.83 -24.30 -16.19
CA PRO A 206 3.80 -24.70 -17.15
C PRO A 206 2.51 -23.94 -16.82
N PRO A 207 1.76 -23.46 -17.83
CA PRO A 207 0.54 -22.71 -17.59
C PRO A 207 -0.42 -23.54 -16.75
N ILE A 208 -0.97 -22.93 -15.69
CA ILE A 208 -1.98 -23.57 -14.83
C ILE A 208 -3.18 -23.95 -15.71
N ALA A 209 -3.39 -25.24 -15.90
CA ALA A 209 -4.56 -25.73 -16.61
C ALA A 209 -5.80 -25.46 -15.74
N LEU A 210 -6.54 -24.40 -16.04
CA LEU A 210 -7.83 -24.15 -15.43
C LEU A 210 -8.76 -25.32 -15.77
N ALA A 211 -9.09 -26.13 -14.77
CA ALA A 211 -10.11 -27.16 -14.93
C ALA A 211 -11.43 -26.49 -15.36
N ARG A 212 -11.92 -26.82 -16.55
CA ARG A 212 -13.25 -26.33 -16.96
C ARG A 212 -14.27 -26.90 -15.98
N PRO A 213 -15.20 -26.08 -15.43
CA PRO A 213 -16.28 -26.61 -14.63
C PRO A 213 -17.03 -27.66 -15.47
N LYS A 214 -17.24 -28.83 -14.89
CA LYS A 214 -18.12 -29.83 -15.53
C LYS A 214 -19.50 -29.19 -15.59
N ALA A 215 -20.07 -29.11 -16.80
CA ALA A 215 -21.45 -28.72 -16.95
C ALA A 215 -22.29 -29.70 -16.14
N ALA A 216 -23.17 -29.16 -15.25
CA ALA A 216 -24.13 -29.93 -14.50
C ALA A 216 -25.29 -30.35 -15.41
#